data_13ef50935ca4674a0fd2ede85010265f
#
_entry.id   13ef50935ca4674a0fd2ede85010265f
#
_cell.length_a   1.000
_cell.length_b   1.000
_cell.length_c   1.000
_cell.angle_alpha   90.00
_cell.angle_beta   90.00
_cell.angle_gamma   90.00
#
_symmetry.space_group_name_H-M   'P 1'
#
loop_
_entity.id
_entity.type
_entity.pdbx_description
1 polymer ?
#
loop_
_entity_poly.entity_id
_entity_poly.type
_entity_poly.pdbx_seq_one_letter_code
_entity_poly.pdbx_strand_id
1 'polypeptide(L)'
;PEAMPWDSIRPAIKPAVDPFKPFLAELQARHNTRTATDPDFVFTRERLALAQKLMHETTVSLNETQRRAQHADIEGQQLAMENARRKAKGEEQLKELKKVDEDAAPEEEAKTKPEDDAYLTETGKIMLDYLGLRPAVATH
;
A
#
# COMPACT_ATOMS: atom_id res chain seq x y z
N PRO A 1 17.11 -51.28 -17.25
CA PRO A 1 16.64 -50.71 -16.01
C PRO A 1 15.18 -50.32 -16.20
N GLU A 2 14.28 -51.09 -15.57
CA GLU A 2 12.85 -50.84 -15.62
C GLU A 2 12.59 -49.61 -14.71
N ALA A 3 12.00 -48.57 -15.33
CA ALA A 3 11.54 -47.43 -14.57
C ALA A 3 10.37 -47.87 -13.68
N MET A 4 10.40 -47.55 -12.39
CA MET A 4 9.29 -47.79 -11.50
C MET A 4 8.02 -47.12 -12.05
N PRO A 5 6.85 -47.80 -11.99
CA PRO A 5 5.60 -47.21 -12.42
C PRO A 5 5.32 -45.94 -11.59
N TRP A 6 4.87 -44.91 -12.28
CA TRP A 6 4.52 -43.65 -11.66
C TRP A 6 3.25 -43.81 -10.81
N ASP A 7 3.38 -43.76 -9.50
CA ASP A 7 2.22 -43.77 -8.60
C ASP A 7 1.72 -42.33 -8.39
N SER A 8 0.49 -42.08 -8.82
CA SER A 8 -0.17 -40.81 -8.55
C SER A 8 -0.70 -40.79 -7.12
N ILE A 9 -0.04 -40.02 -6.24
CA ILE A 9 -0.52 -39.81 -4.88
C ILE A 9 -1.72 -38.87 -4.95
N ARG A 10 -2.88 -39.31 -4.47
CA ARG A 10 -4.06 -38.44 -4.36
C ARG A 10 -3.76 -37.37 -3.32
N PRO A 11 -3.96 -36.08 -3.64
CA PRO A 11 -3.80 -35.03 -2.65
C PRO A 11 -4.76 -35.27 -1.47
N ALA A 12 -4.26 -35.20 -0.25
CA ALA A 12 -5.09 -35.29 0.95
C ALA A 12 -6.08 -34.11 0.93
N ILE A 13 -7.37 -34.43 0.84
CA ILE A 13 -8.44 -33.43 0.97
C ILE A 13 -8.49 -33.06 2.46
N LYS A 14 -7.72 -32.05 2.87
CA LYS A 14 -7.93 -31.39 4.16
C LYS A 14 -9.07 -30.40 3.99
N PRO A 15 -10.14 -30.48 4.82
CA PRO A 15 -11.09 -29.38 4.86
C PRO A 15 -10.33 -28.10 5.11
N ALA A 16 -10.49 -27.12 4.21
CA ALA A 16 -9.88 -25.81 4.38
C ALA A 16 -10.54 -25.12 5.60
N VAL A 17 -9.98 -25.33 6.77
CA VAL A 17 -10.36 -24.57 7.96
C VAL A 17 -9.66 -23.23 7.85
N ASP A 18 -10.41 -22.22 7.50
CA ASP A 18 -9.93 -20.84 7.55
C ASP A 18 -10.14 -20.28 8.96
N PRO A 19 -9.08 -20.20 9.77
CA PRO A 19 -9.19 -19.75 11.17
C PRO A 19 -9.55 -18.28 11.27
N PHE A 20 -9.41 -17.50 10.17
CA PHE A 20 -9.67 -16.06 10.15
C PHE A 20 -11.12 -15.74 9.80
N LYS A 21 -11.80 -16.63 9.07
CA LYS A 21 -13.14 -16.40 8.52
C LYS A 21 -14.15 -15.84 9.53
N PRO A 22 -14.23 -16.32 10.78
CA PRO A 22 -15.18 -15.79 11.77
C PRO A 22 -14.90 -14.33 12.16
N PHE A 23 -13.66 -13.86 12.01
CA PHE A 23 -13.19 -12.56 12.48
C PHE A 23 -13.02 -11.54 11.34
N LEU A 24 -13.10 -11.97 10.07
CA LEU A 24 -12.80 -11.12 8.91
C LEU A 24 -13.61 -9.82 8.88
N ALA A 25 -14.91 -9.89 9.17
CA ALA A 25 -15.78 -8.72 9.12
C ALA A 25 -15.35 -7.66 10.15
N GLU A 26 -15.04 -8.09 11.38
CA GLU A 26 -14.62 -7.20 12.45
C GLU A 26 -13.21 -6.65 12.19
N LEU A 27 -12.28 -7.50 11.75
CA LEU A 27 -10.93 -7.06 11.37
C LEU A 27 -10.97 -6.02 10.24
N GLN A 28 -11.80 -6.24 9.24
CA GLN A 28 -11.98 -5.31 8.13
C GLN A 28 -12.60 -4.00 8.58
N ALA A 29 -13.59 -4.02 9.48
CA ALA A 29 -14.21 -2.82 10.03
C ALA A 29 -13.18 -1.96 10.78
N ARG A 30 -12.37 -2.59 11.64
CA ARG A 30 -11.29 -1.90 12.38
C ARG A 30 -10.22 -1.35 11.45
N HIS A 31 -9.77 -2.15 10.49
CA HIS A 31 -8.82 -1.71 9.46
C HIS A 31 -9.36 -0.49 8.70
N ASN A 32 -10.58 -0.56 8.18
CA ASN A 32 -11.19 0.55 7.43
C ASN A 32 -11.30 1.82 8.27
N THR A 33 -11.64 1.70 9.55
CA THR A 33 -11.73 2.84 10.47
C THR A 33 -10.37 3.52 10.66
N ARG A 34 -9.31 2.76 10.88
CA ARG A 34 -7.95 3.29 11.05
C ARG A 34 -7.43 3.92 9.77
N THR A 35 -7.51 3.20 8.66
CA THR A 35 -6.95 3.66 7.38
C THR A 35 -7.73 4.79 6.73
N ALA A 36 -8.98 5.04 7.17
CA ALA A 36 -9.77 6.17 6.68
C ALA A 36 -9.11 7.53 7.01
N THR A 37 -8.47 7.64 8.17
CA THR A 37 -7.91 8.88 8.70
C THR A 37 -6.38 8.89 8.75
N ASP A 38 -5.75 7.76 8.55
CA ASP A 38 -4.29 7.65 8.57
C ASP A 38 -3.67 8.42 7.39
N PRO A 39 -2.71 9.34 7.63
CA PRO A 39 -2.15 10.21 6.60
C PRO A 39 -1.47 9.46 5.46
N ASP A 40 -0.79 8.34 5.74
CA ASP A 40 -0.07 7.56 4.73
C ASP A 40 -1.05 6.83 3.82
N PHE A 41 -2.15 6.30 4.37
CA PHE A 41 -3.19 5.65 3.57
C PHE A 41 -4.03 6.68 2.77
N VAL A 42 -4.29 7.86 3.31
CA VAL A 42 -4.96 8.96 2.59
C VAL A 42 -4.09 9.37 1.40
N PHE A 43 -2.82 9.66 1.63
CA PHE A 43 -1.85 10.01 0.59
C PHE A 43 -1.78 8.95 -0.52
N THR A 44 -1.71 7.66 -0.14
CA THR A 44 -1.64 6.57 -1.12
C THR A 44 -2.89 6.51 -1.99
N ARG A 45 -4.08 6.70 -1.41
CA ARG A 45 -5.35 6.72 -2.17
C ARG A 45 -5.42 7.90 -3.14
N GLU A 46 -5.01 9.09 -2.69
CA GLU A 46 -5.00 10.28 -3.54
C GLU A 46 -4.00 10.15 -4.69
N ARG A 47 -2.80 9.63 -4.40
CA ARG A 47 -1.78 9.35 -5.42
C ARG A 47 -2.26 8.31 -6.44
N LEU A 48 -2.93 7.26 -5.99
CA LEU A 48 -3.50 6.25 -6.87
C LEU A 48 -4.61 6.84 -7.76
N ALA A 49 -5.50 7.67 -7.20
CA ALA A 49 -6.54 8.35 -7.96
C ALA A 49 -5.96 9.28 -9.04
N LEU A 50 -4.91 10.03 -8.70
CA LEU A 50 -4.19 10.86 -9.69
C LEU A 50 -3.56 10.00 -10.80
N ALA A 51 -2.88 8.91 -10.42
CA ALA A 51 -2.27 7.99 -11.39
C ALA A 51 -3.32 7.38 -12.33
N GLN A 52 -4.46 6.94 -11.80
CA GLN A 52 -5.56 6.42 -12.61
C GLN A 52 -6.11 7.47 -13.57
N LYS A 53 -6.31 8.72 -13.12
CA LYS A 53 -6.72 9.82 -13.98
C LYS A 53 -5.75 10.01 -15.14
N LEU A 54 -4.43 10.05 -14.86
CA LEU A 54 -3.40 10.21 -15.88
C LEU A 54 -3.34 9.03 -16.86
N MET A 55 -3.54 7.81 -16.38
CA MET A 55 -3.59 6.61 -17.24
C MET A 55 -4.79 6.60 -18.19
N HIS A 56 -5.89 7.25 -17.85
CA HIS A 56 -7.06 7.38 -18.70
C HIS A 56 -6.94 8.52 -19.73
N GLU A 57 -5.96 9.40 -19.59
CA GLU A 57 -5.67 10.44 -20.61
C GLU A 57 -4.98 9.80 -21.80
N THR A 58 -5.76 9.52 -22.86
CA THR A 58 -5.25 8.88 -24.10
C THR A 58 -4.67 9.87 -25.11
N THR A 59 -4.87 11.17 -24.91
CA THR A 59 -4.43 12.22 -25.82
C THR A 59 -3.46 13.16 -25.13
N VAL A 60 -2.38 13.47 -25.81
CA VAL A 60 -1.34 14.37 -25.32
C VAL A 60 -1.21 15.53 -26.27
N SER A 61 -1.23 16.77 -25.75
CA SER A 61 -1.01 17.94 -26.58
C SER A 61 0.43 17.98 -27.09
N LEU A 62 0.62 18.26 -28.38
CA LEU A 62 1.93 18.51 -28.96
C LEU A 62 2.40 19.97 -28.75
N ASN A 63 1.55 20.82 -28.19
CA ASN A 63 1.90 22.20 -27.89
C ASN A 63 2.75 22.26 -26.62
N GLU A 64 3.98 22.77 -26.74
CA GLU A 64 4.95 22.83 -25.65
C GLU A 64 4.43 23.62 -24.43
N THR A 65 3.78 24.77 -24.66
CA THR A 65 3.25 25.60 -23.58
C THR A 65 2.18 24.87 -22.77
N GLN A 66 1.28 24.15 -23.47
CA GLN A 66 0.25 23.35 -22.80
C GLN A 66 0.86 22.18 -22.05
N ARG A 67 1.86 21.51 -22.63
CA ARG A 67 2.60 20.42 -21.97
C ARG A 67 3.27 20.86 -20.68
N ARG A 68 3.95 22.00 -20.74
CA ARG A 68 4.61 22.57 -19.54
C ARG A 68 3.59 22.94 -18.46
N ALA A 69 2.44 23.50 -18.85
CA ALA A 69 1.37 23.83 -17.91
C ALA A 69 0.76 22.57 -17.26
N GLN A 70 0.50 21.53 -18.05
CA GLN A 70 0.01 20.23 -17.53
C GLN A 70 1.01 19.59 -16.57
N HIS A 71 2.30 19.62 -16.90
CA HIS A 71 3.35 19.06 -16.04
C HIS A 71 3.45 19.82 -14.73
N ALA A 72 3.43 21.16 -14.77
CA ALA A 72 3.44 22.00 -13.57
C ALA A 72 2.19 21.77 -12.68
N ASP A 73 1.02 21.53 -13.28
CA ASP A 73 -0.20 21.21 -12.54
C ASP A 73 -0.08 19.85 -11.82
N ILE A 74 0.43 18.83 -12.50
CA ILE A 74 0.66 17.50 -11.90
C ILE A 74 1.68 17.59 -10.76
N GLU A 75 2.80 18.26 -10.97
CA GLU A 75 3.82 18.48 -9.93
C GLU A 75 3.23 19.23 -8.73
N GLY A 76 2.42 20.25 -8.99
CA GLY A 76 1.72 21.00 -7.94
C GLY A 76 0.76 20.13 -7.13
N GLN A 77 -0.02 19.27 -7.79
CA GLN A 77 -0.92 18.33 -7.12
C GLN A 77 -0.15 17.32 -6.26
N GLN A 78 0.94 16.76 -6.79
CA GLN A 78 1.79 15.81 -6.04
C GLN A 78 2.44 16.48 -4.82
N LEU A 79 2.95 17.71 -4.97
CA LEU A 79 3.52 18.48 -3.87
C LEU A 79 2.47 18.79 -2.81
N ALA A 80 1.25 19.16 -3.20
CA ALA A 80 0.16 19.44 -2.28
C ALA A 80 -0.22 18.21 -1.45
N MET A 81 -0.33 17.03 -2.09
CA MET A 81 -0.62 15.75 -1.41
C MET A 81 0.48 15.39 -0.40
N GLU A 82 1.75 15.51 -0.79
CA GLU A 82 2.88 15.23 0.12
C GLU A 82 2.91 16.21 1.29
N ASN A 83 2.65 17.50 1.05
CA ASN A 83 2.61 18.49 2.09
C ASN A 83 1.42 18.32 3.05
N ALA A 84 0.28 17.85 2.54
CA ALA A 84 -0.87 17.46 3.38
C ALA A 84 -0.52 16.30 4.32
N ARG A 85 0.14 15.28 3.78
CA ARG A 85 0.65 14.13 4.54
C ARG A 85 1.64 14.58 5.63
N ARG A 86 2.65 15.37 5.26
CA ARG A 86 3.67 15.89 6.18
C ARG A 86 3.06 16.74 7.28
N LYS A 87 2.15 17.63 6.92
CA LYS A 87 1.42 18.46 7.89
C LYS A 87 0.65 17.61 8.90
N ALA A 88 -0.03 16.55 8.45
CA ALA A 88 -0.77 15.64 9.32
C ALA A 88 0.16 14.85 10.27
N LYS A 89 1.40 14.58 9.84
CA LYS A 89 2.45 13.93 10.66
C LYS A 89 3.24 14.90 11.52
N GLY A 90 3.03 16.22 11.38
CA GLY A 90 3.79 17.24 12.10
C GLY A 90 5.19 17.49 11.53
N GLU A 91 5.44 17.07 10.28
CA GLU A 91 6.70 17.25 9.58
C GLU A 91 6.74 18.60 8.84
N GLU A 92 7.95 19.07 8.53
CA GLU A 92 8.15 20.28 7.75
C GLU A 92 7.69 20.09 6.30
N GLN A 93 6.97 21.10 5.77
CA GLN A 93 6.49 21.08 4.38
C GLN A 93 7.64 21.31 3.39
N LEU A 94 7.54 20.64 2.24
CA LEU A 94 8.48 20.79 1.15
C LEU A 94 8.10 22.00 0.29
N LYS A 95 9.11 22.70 -0.21
CA LYS A 95 8.95 23.76 -1.22
C LYS A 95 8.82 23.19 -2.63
N GLU A 96 9.54 22.11 -2.89
CA GLU A 96 9.61 21.42 -4.19
C GLU A 96 9.74 19.91 -3.94
N LEU A 97 9.23 19.10 -4.86
CA LEU A 97 9.51 17.68 -4.88
C LEU A 97 10.94 17.46 -5.35
N LYS A 98 11.66 16.56 -4.69
CA LYS A 98 12.96 16.11 -5.23
C LYS A 98 12.71 15.47 -6.58
N LYS A 99 13.31 15.99 -7.63
CA LYS A 99 13.34 15.33 -8.93
C LYS A 99 14.15 14.05 -8.75
N VAL A 100 13.53 12.92 -9.07
CA VAL A 100 14.27 11.68 -9.22
C VAL A 100 15.06 11.85 -10.51
N ASP A 101 16.39 11.92 -10.42
CA ASP A 101 17.23 11.88 -11.59
C ASP A 101 16.99 10.53 -12.26
N GLU A 102 16.38 10.54 -13.45
CA GLU A 102 16.09 9.31 -14.21
C GLU A 102 17.37 8.54 -14.58
N ASP A 103 18.53 9.18 -14.54
CA ASP A 103 19.85 8.60 -14.75
C ASP A 103 20.55 8.15 -13.45
N ALA A 104 19.98 8.43 -12.29
CA ALA A 104 20.52 7.88 -11.05
C ALA A 104 20.29 6.36 -11.06
N ALA A 105 21.40 5.59 -10.94
CA ALA A 105 21.29 4.17 -10.62
C ALA A 105 20.27 4.01 -9.49
N PRO A 106 19.40 2.97 -9.52
CA PRO A 106 18.42 2.79 -8.47
C PRO A 106 19.16 2.89 -7.14
N GLU A 107 19.05 4.05 -6.48
CA GLU A 107 19.51 4.17 -5.11
C GLU A 107 18.84 2.98 -4.41
N GLU A 108 19.66 2.12 -3.80
CA GLU A 108 19.16 1.03 -2.94
C GLU A 108 17.98 1.61 -2.22
N GLU A 109 16.78 1.08 -2.51
CA GLU A 109 15.50 1.56 -1.99
C GLU A 109 15.76 1.98 -0.56
N ALA A 110 15.70 3.29 -0.30
CA ALA A 110 16.11 3.84 0.98
C ALA A 110 15.34 3.01 2.00
N LYS A 111 16.07 2.13 2.71
CA LYS A 111 15.48 1.12 3.59
C LYS A 111 14.61 1.88 4.56
N THR A 112 13.35 2.03 4.21
CA THR A 112 12.36 2.62 5.09
C THR A 112 12.45 1.84 6.39
N LYS A 113 12.67 2.54 7.47
CA LYS A 113 12.69 1.87 8.76
C LYS A 113 11.36 1.15 8.91
N PRO A 114 11.33 -0.08 9.45
CA PRO A 114 10.08 -0.84 9.62
C PRO A 114 8.97 -0.04 10.34
N GLU A 115 9.36 0.89 11.20
CA GLU A 115 8.46 1.78 11.94
C GLU A 115 7.81 2.86 11.05
N ASP A 116 8.44 3.19 9.92
CA ASP A 116 7.95 4.19 8.95
C ASP A 116 7.13 3.53 7.83
N ASP A 117 7.07 2.19 7.79
CA ASP A 117 6.24 1.44 6.84
C ASP A 117 4.80 1.33 7.35
N ALA A 118 3.91 2.13 6.75
CA ALA A 118 2.51 2.17 7.11
C ALA A 118 1.80 0.81 6.93
N TYR A 119 2.18 0.04 5.90
CA TYR A 119 1.59 -1.28 5.64
C TYR A 119 2.04 -2.30 6.67
N LEU A 120 3.31 -2.30 7.02
CA LEU A 120 3.85 -3.19 8.06
C LEU A 120 3.22 -2.88 9.41
N THR A 121 3.14 -1.59 9.76
CA THR A 121 2.52 -1.13 11.01
C THR A 121 1.05 -1.53 11.09
N GLU A 122 0.28 -1.33 10.02
CA GLU A 122 -1.14 -1.70 9.98
C GLU A 122 -1.33 -3.22 10.01
N THR A 123 -0.46 -3.98 9.32
CA THR A 123 -0.47 -5.45 9.40
C THR A 123 -0.26 -5.93 10.83
N GLY A 124 0.67 -5.30 11.56
CA GLY A 124 0.88 -5.58 12.98
C GLY A 124 -0.38 -5.30 13.82
N LYS A 125 -1.06 -4.18 13.57
CA LYS A 125 -2.33 -3.84 14.25
C LYS A 125 -3.43 -4.86 13.97
N ILE A 126 -3.57 -5.30 12.71
CA ILE A 126 -4.54 -6.35 12.33
C ILE A 126 -4.22 -7.66 13.06
N MET A 127 -2.95 -8.02 13.17
CA MET A 127 -2.56 -9.22 13.94
C MET A 127 -2.90 -9.09 15.41
N LEU A 128 -2.67 -7.94 16.03
CA LEU A 128 -3.05 -7.68 17.41
C LEU A 128 -4.56 -7.74 17.61
N ASP A 129 -5.33 -7.16 16.70
CA ASP A 129 -6.80 -7.26 16.70
C ASP A 129 -7.25 -8.71 16.62
N TYR A 130 -6.66 -9.51 15.73
CA TYR A 130 -6.98 -10.93 15.60
C TYR A 130 -6.68 -11.70 16.89
N LEU A 131 -5.53 -11.46 17.51
CA LEU A 131 -5.17 -12.10 18.76
C LEU A 131 -6.16 -11.74 19.88
N GLY A 132 -6.61 -10.48 19.92
CA GLY A 132 -7.60 -9.99 20.89
C GLY A 132 -9.02 -10.54 20.68
N LEU A 133 -9.37 -10.89 19.42
CA LEU A 133 -10.67 -11.47 19.09
C LEU A 133 -10.72 -12.99 19.31
N ARG A 134 -9.57 -13.65 19.40
CA ARG A 134 -9.53 -15.08 19.65
C ARG A 134 -9.96 -15.37 21.11
N PRO A 135 -10.82 -16.37 21.33
CA PRO A 135 -11.07 -16.84 22.69
C PRO A 135 -9.75 -17.31 23.31
N ALA A 136 -9.52 -16.93 24.57
CA ALA A 136 -8.36 -17.41 25.31
C ALA A 136 -8.31 -18.95 25.23
N VAL A 137 -7.23 -19.49 24.69
CA VAL A 137 -7.01 -20.93 24.69
C VAL A 137 -6.83 -21.31 26.14
N ALA A 138 -7.82 -21.99 26.70
CA ALA A 138 -7.68 -22.55 28.04
C ALA A 138 -6.50 -23.55 28.00
N THR A 139 -5.38 -23.17 28.58
CA THR A 139 -4.28 -24.09 28.85
C THR A 139 -4.73 -25.09 29.90
N HIS A 140 -5.01 -26.32 29.45
CA HIS A 140 -5.16 -27.48 30.30
C HIS A 140 -3.81 -28.07 30.63
#